data_7978638987367b5606e9edadc29172d6
#
_entry.id   7978638987367b5606e9edadc29172d6
#
_cell.length_a   1.000
_cell.length_b   1.000
_cell.length_c   1.000
_cell.angle_alpha   90.00
_cell.angle_beta   90.00
_cell.angle_gamma   90.00
#
_symmetry.space_group_name_H-M   'P 1'
#
loop_
_entity.id
_entity.type
_entity.pdbx_description
1 polymer ?
#
loop_
_entity_poly.entity_id
_entity_poly.type
_entity_poly.pdbx_seq_one_letter_code
_entity_poly.pdbx_strand_id
1 'polypeptide(L)' 'MTTGTYLVSCPALDERETVTSLDRAADVCYSMHDESGSYAWVEDWLGHTVMEYGDVVDGIADMLFA' A
#
# COMPACT_ATOMS: atom_id res chain seq x y z
N MET A 1 -12.38 11.97 18.09
CA MET A 1 -11.13 12.11 17.37
C MET A 1 -10.83 10.84 16.60
N THR A 2 -10.60 10.95 15.33
CA THR A 2 -10.41 9.78 14.49
C THR A 2 -8.93 9.62 14.18
N THR A 3 -8.28 8.77 14.93
CA THR A 3 -6.93 8.36 14.63
C THR A 3 -6.97 6.91 14.24
N GLY A 4 -5.98 6.45 13.54
CA GLY A 4 -5.86 5.05 13.24
C GLY A 4 -6.54 4.58 11.98
N THR A 5 -6.88 5.50 11.07
CA THR A 5 -7.25 5.09 9.73
C THR A 5 -6.00 5.00 8.87
N TYR A 6 -5.93 3.95 8.07
CA TYR A 6 -4.78 3.69 7.21
C TYR A 6 -5.26 3.49 5.79
N LEU A 7 -4.53 4.06 4.84
CA LEU A 7 -4.81 3.90 3.42
C LEU A 7 -3.80 2.93 2.82
N VAL A 8 -4.29 1.83 2.29
CA VAL A 8 -3.47 0.84 1.60
C VAL A 8 -3.61 1.09 0.10
N SER A 9 -2.49 1.20 -0.58
CA SER A 9 -2.47 1.50 -2.02
C SER A 9 -1.61 0.50 -2.77
N CYS A 10 -2.09 0.09 -3.94
CA CYS A 10 -1.33 -0.76 -4.85
C CYS A 10 -1.56 -0.28 -6.28
N PRO A 11 -0.64 0.49 -6.85
CA PRO A 11 -0.81 1.05 -8.19
C PRO A 11 -0.99 0.00 -9.27
N ALA A 12 -0.32 -1.15 -9.15
CA ALA A 12 -0.41 -2.21 -10.14
C ALA A 12 -1.82 -2.77 -10.28
N LEU A 13 -2.61 -2.75 -9.21
CA LEU A 13 -4.01 -3.18 -9.20
C LEU A 13 -4.97 -2.01 -9.37
N ASP A 14 -4.45 -0.78 -9.33
CA ASP A 14 -5.26 0.44 -9.32
C ASP A 14 -6.29 0.39 -8.19
N GLU A 15 -5.88 -0.13 -7.04
CA GLU A 15 -6.74 -0.31 -5.88
C GLU A 15 -6.23 0.45 -4.67
N ARG A 16 -7.18 0.94 -3.86
CA ARG A 16 -6.92 1.56 -2.57
C ARG A 16 -7.97 1.09 -1.60
N GLU A 17 -7.55 0.88 -0.36
CA GLU A 17 -8.47 0.47 0.69
C GLU A 17 -8.16 1.18 1.98
N THR A 18 -9.21 1.68 2.65
CA THR A 18 -9.06 2.34 3.95
C THR A 18 -9.45 1.34 5.04
N VAL A 19 -8.58 1.19 6.02
CA VAL A 19 -8.81 0.29 7.15
C VAL A 19 -8.56 1.03 8.45
N THR A 20 -9.04 0.47 9.56
CA THR A 20 -9.00 1.15 10.86
C THR A 20 -7.96 0.59 11.82
N SER A 21 -7.18 -0.41 11.41
CA SER A 21 -6.12 -0.94 12.25
C SER A 21 -4.87 -1.22 11.41
N LEU A 22 -3.72 -1.11 12.05
CA LEU A 22 -2.46 -1.38 11.38
C LEU A 22 -2.32 -2.86 11.01
N ASP A 23 -2.80 -3.77 11.87
CA ASP A 23 -2.77 -5.19 11.59
C ASP A 23 -3.57 -5.52 10.33
N ARG A 24 -4.74 -4.92 10.21
CA ARG A 24 -5.59 -5.10 9.03
C ARG A 24 -4.93 -4.52 7.79
N ALA A 25 -4.33 -3.33 7.95
CA ALA A 25 -3.61 -2.67 6.86
C ALA A 25 -2.47 -3.54 6.35
N ALA A 26 -1.73 -4.17 7.25
CA ALA A 26 -0.64 -5.07 6.89
C ALA A 26 -1.14 -6.26 6.08
N ASP A 27 -2.24 -6.88 6.51
CA ASP A 27 -2.83 -8.01 5.79
C ASP A 27 -3.29 -7.61 4.39
N VAL A 28 -3.98 -6.49 4.28
CA VAL A 28 -4.47 -6.00 2.98
C VAL A 28 -3.30 -5.65 2.08
N CYS A 29 -2.30 -4.96 2.60
CA CYS A 29 -1.12 -4.57 1.85
C CYS A 29 -0.36 -5.80 1.33
N TYR A 30 -0.17 -6.78 2.19
CA TYR A 30 0.49 -8.02 1.79
C TYR A 30 -0.30 -8.75 0.70
N SER A 31 -1.62 -8.82 0.85
CA SER A 31 -2.49 -9.45 -0.14
C SER A 31 -2.41 -8.76 -1.49
N MET A 32 -2.42 -7.43 -1.50
CA MET A 32 -2.28 -6.67 -2.73
C MET A 32 -0.92 -6.89 -3.38
N HIS A 33 0.13 -6.91 -2.57
CA HIS A 33 1.47 -7.17 -3.05
C HIS A 33 1.57 -8.59 -3.64
N ASP A 34 1.03 -9.57 -2.95
CA ASP A 34 1.06 -10.97 -3.39
C ASP A 34 0.27 -11.15 -4.70
N GLU A 35 -0.90 -10.53 -4.79
CA GLU A 35 -1.76 -10.64 -5.96
C GLU A 35 -1.16 -9.95 -7.18
N SER A 36 -0.58 -8.77 -6.99
CA SER A 36 -0.03 -7.98 -8.09
C SER A 36 1.40 -8.36 -8.44
N GLY A 37 2.14 -8.90 -7.48
CA GLY A 37 3.59 -9.11 -7.61
C GLY A 37 4.35 -7.80 -7.65
N SER A 38 3.76 -6.70 -7.23
CA SER A 38 4.34 -5.38 -7.32
C SER A 38 4.28 -4.64 -5.98
N TYR A 39 4.76 -3.40 -5.98
CA TYR A 39 4.86 -2.58 -4.79
C TYR A 39 3.49 -2.17 -4.26
N ALA A 40 3.29 -2.32 -2.96
CA ALA A 40 2.11 -1.83 -2.24
C ALA A 40 2.55 -1.21 -0.93
N TRP A 41 1.85 -0.18 -0.46
CA TRP A 41 2.22 0.52 0.77
C TRP A 41 1.00 0.94 1.56
N VAL A 42 1.27 1.28 2.84
CA VAL A 42 0.26 1.78 3.76
C VAL A 42 0.66 3.17 4.23
N GLU A 43 -0.27 4.10 4.17
CA GLU A 43 -0.09 5.44 4.71
C GLU A 43 -1.01 5.61 5.91
N ASP A 44 -0.55 6.38 6.90
CA ASP A 44 -1.38 6.72 8.04
C ASP A 44 -2.28 7.91 7.70
N TRP A 45 -3.06 8.37 8.69
CA TRP A 45 -3.98 9.48 8.51
C TRP A 45 -3.27 10.83 8.34
N LEU A 46 -1.96 10.88 8.57
CA LEU A 46 -1.14 12.06 8.36
C LEU A 46 -0.44 12.04 6.99
N GLY A 47 -0.63 10.98 6.23
CA GLY A 47 -0.01 10.83 4.92
C GLY A 47 1.41 10.26 4.95
N HIS A 48 1.83 9.74 6.10
CA HIS A 48 3.16 9.14 6.23
C HIS A 48 3.11 7.66 5.90
N THR A 49 4.07 7.18 5.10
CA THR A 49 4.19 5.75 4.82
C THR A 49 4.68 5.02 6.07
N VAL A 50 3.89 4.11 6.57
CA VAL A 50 4.21 3.36 7.79
C VAL A 50 4.60 1.91 7.51
N MET A 51 4.31 1.42 6.31
CA MET A 51 4.61 0.05 5.93
C MET A 51 4.63 -0.07 4.42
N GLU A 52 5.47 -0.95 3.88
CA GLU A 52 5.50 -1.19 2.45
C GLU A 52 5.95 -2.62 2.18
N TYR A 53 5.46 -3.18 1.09
CA TYR A 53 5.86 -4.48 0.59
C TYR A 53 6.25 -4.35 -0.87
N GLY A 54 7.31 -5.05 -1.25
CA GLY A 54 7.84 -4.98 -2.59
C GLY A 54 8.96 -3.97 -2.70
N ASP A 55 9.41 -3.75 -3.92
CA ASP A 55 10.54 -2.89 -4.20
C ASP A 55 10.05 -1.59 -4.84
N VAL A 56 10.40 -0.47 -4.23
CA VAL A 56 10.07 0.85 -4.76
C VAL A 56 10.64 1.02 -6.18
N VAL A 57 11.80 0.43 -6.43
CA VAL A 57 12.43 0.49 -7.75
C VAL A 57 11.56 -0.18 -8.81
N ASP A 58 10.90 -1.28 -8.46
CA ASP A 58 9.98 -1.97 -9.37
C ASP A 58 8.78 -1.07 -9.71
N GLY A 59 8.24 -0.37 -8.71
CA GLY A 59 7.14 0.57 -8.93
C GLY A 59 7.55 1.72 -9.85
N ILE A 60 8.75 2.25 -9.66
CA ILE A 60 9.28 3.31 -10.50
C ILE A 60 9.54 2.80 -11.90
N ALA A 61 10.08 1.59 -12.03
CA ALA A 61 10.33 0.99 -13.34
C ALA A 61 9.03 0.83 -14.13
N ASP A 62 7.97 0.38 -13.47
CA ASP A 62 6.65 0.26 -14.11
C ASP A 62 6.16 1.60 -14.63
N MET A 63 6.36 2.67 -13.86
CA MET A 63 5.97 4.02 -14.27
C MET A 63 6.79 4.53 -15.44
N LEU A 64 8.07 4.19 -15.49
CA LEU A 64 8.98 4.70 -16.52
C LEU A 64 8.92 3.92 -17.82
N PHE A 65 8.60 2.64 -17.74
CA PHE A 65 8.67 1.73 -18.91
C PHE A 65 7.32 1.13 -19.30
N ALA A 66 6.27 1.55 -18.62
CA ALA A 66 4.93 1.04 -18.90
C ALA A 66 4.31 1.66 -20.17
#